data_76b6337d5ffd1297251a6cb269ef17b4
#
_entry.id   76b6337d5ffd1297251a6cb269ef17b4
#
_cell.length_a   1.000
_cell.length_b   1.000
_cell.length_c   1.000
_cell.angle_alpha   90.00
_cell.angle_beta   90.00
_cell.angle_gamma   90.00
#
_symmetry.space_group_name_H-M   'P 1'
#
loop_
_entity.id
_entity.type
_entity.pdbx_description
1 polymer ?
#
loop_
_entity_poly.entity_id
_entity_poly.type
_entity_poly.pdbx_seq_one_letter_code
_entity_poly.pdbx_strand_id
1 'polypeptide(L)'
;MKHRIVTAAQMKEIEQAGDAHGLPYPQMMENAGLAAYAELQKQFPHPGRLLVVCGKGNNGGDGFVIARAAAKDGWNVTVLLAEGEPKTSDAIRNFERLHSLPVHICTDGSVLETQSFAAVVDALYGTGFHGELRPSGLATCGLIRHLHKGGAFVLAVDLPSGINTDTGEVADGAAHADLTVTFDSYKPLHLAEASAPLCGKIVCADIGIRDEWHPEF
;
A
#
# COMPACT_ATOMS: atom_id res chain seq x y z
N MET A 1 -12.51 -3.35 -17.44
CA MET A 1 -11.54 -4.21 -16.71
C MET A 1 -12.18 -5.57 -16.45
N LYS A 2 -11.57 -6.66 -16.87
CA LYS A 2 -12.04 -8.00 -16.52
C LYS A 2 -11.65 -8.28 -15.07
N HIS A 3 -12.55 -8.88 -14.29
CA HIS A 3 -12.20 -9.35 -12.95
C HIS A 3 -11.27 -10.57 -13.07
N ARG A 4 -9.97 -10.36 -12.93
CA ARG A 4 -8.95 -11.40 -12.96
C ARG A 4 -8.45 -11.67 -11.54
N ILE A 5 -8.05 -12.90 -11.29
CA ILE A 5 -7.32 -13.31 -10.09
C ILE A 5 -5.98 -13.83 -10.58
N VAL A 6 -4.90 -13.19 -10.13
CA VAL A 6 -3.55 -13.50 -10.59
C VAL A 6 -2.59 -13.68 -9.42
N THR A 7 -1.63 -14.58 -9.55
CA THR A 7 -0.55 -14.75 -8.59
C THR A 7 0.41 -13.56 -8.62
N ALA A 8 1.27 -13.44 -7.63
CA ALA A 8 2.33 -12.43 -7.60
C ALA A 8 3.24 -12.53 -8.84
N ALA A 9 3.56 -13.74 -9.29
CA ALA A 9 4.35 -13.99 -10.49
C ALA A 9 3.63 -13.51 -11.76
N GLN A 10 2.35 -13.85 -11.91
CA GLN A 10 1.53 -13.41 -13.04
C GLN A 10 1.34 -11.88 -13.06
N MET A 11 1.16 -11.25 -11.88
CA MET A 11 1.08 -9.79 -11.81
C MET A 11 2.37 -9.14 -12.32
N LYS A 12 3.52 -9.68 -11.97
CA LYS A 12 4.81 -9.20 -12.48
C LYS A 12 4.92 -9.34 -14.01
N GLU A 13 4.40 -10.42 -14.60
CA GLU A 13 4.36 -10.58 -16.05
C GLU A 13 3.43 -9.56 -16.73
N ILE A 14 2.29 -9.24 -16.10
CA ILE A 14 1.37 -8.19 -16.55
C ILE A 14 2.06 -6.82 -16.53
N GLU A 15 2.75 -6.48 -15.45
CA GLU A 15 3.52 -5.23 -15.33
C GLU A 15 4.63 -5.15 -16.40
N GLN A 16 5.35 -6.24 -16.63
CA GLN A 16 6.36 -6.31 -17.68
C GLN A 16 5.76 -6.10 -19.07
N ALA A 17 4.61 -6.68 -19.33
CA ALA A 17 3.89 -6.47 -20.59
C ALA A 17 3.44 -5.00 -20.74
N GLY A 18 2.95 -4.38 -19.66
CA GLY A 18 2.62 -2.95 -19.65
C GLY A 18 3.83 -2.08 -20.01
N ASP A 19 4.99 -2.34 -19.39
CA ASP A 19 6.24 -1.62 -19.66
C ASP A 19 6.68 -1.79 -21.12
N ALA A 20 6.63 -3.00 -21.63
CA ALA A 20 6.95 -3.30 -23.02
C ALA A 20 6.02 -2.60 -24.05
N HIS A 21 4.79 -2.28 -23.66
CA HIS A 21 3.83 -1.56 -24.48
C HIS A 21 3.82 -0.04 -24.21
N GLY A 22 4.81 0.48 -23.48
CA GLY A 22 5.02 1.92 -23.29
C GLY A 22 4.35 2.54 -22.07
N LEU A 23 3.89 1.74 -21.11
CA LEU A 23 3.50 2.18 -19.78
C LEU A 23 4.62 1.85 -18.78
N PRO A 24 5.58 2.74 -18.53
CA PRO A 24 6.77 2.43 -17.73
C PRO A 24 6.41 2.26 -16.25
N TYR A 25 7.19 1.42 -15.52
CA TYR A 25 7.01 1.16 -14.10
C TYR A 25 6.82 2.41 -13.23
N PRO A 26 7.58 3.52 -13.43
CA PRO A 26 7.35 4.75 -12.66
C PRO A 26 5.95 5.34 -12.87
N GLN A 27 5.37 5.17 -14.07
CA GLN A 27 4.02 5.64 -14.34
C GLN A 27 2.97 4.71 -13.72
N MET A 28 3.21 3.39 -13.74
CA MET A 28 2.32 2.44 -13.06
C MET A 28 2.27 2.74 -11.57
N MET A 29 3.42 2.95 -10.91
CA MET A 29 3.51 3.34 -9.49
C MET A 29 2.79 4.67 -9.21
N GLU A 30 2.96 5.67 -10.06
CA GLU A 30 2.25 6.94 -9.94
C GLU A 30 0.74 6.73 -10.02
N ASN A 31 0.27 5.95 -11.01
CA ASN A 31 -1.16 5.64 -11.19
C ASN A 31 -1.72 4.85 -9.99
N ALA A 32 -0.97 3.86 -9.48
CA ALA A 32 -1.36 3.05 -8.33
C ALA A 32 -1.54 3.89 -7.06
N GLY A 33 -0.53 4.68 -6.72
CA GLY A 33 -0.60 5.55 -5.55
C GLY A 33 -1.69 6.60 -5.65
N LEU A 34 -1.89 7.21 -6.82
CA LEU A 34 -2.97 8.18 -7.04
C LEU A 34 -4.36 7.52 -6.98
N ALA A 35 -4.52 6.31 -7.51
CA ALA A 35 -5.78 5.56 -7.43
C ALA A 35 -6.11 5.19 -5.97
N ALA A 36 -5.12 4.72 -5.20
CA ALA A 36 -5.30 4.43 -3.78
C ALA A 36 -5.66 5.71 -2.98
N TYR A 37 -4.99 6.82 -3.27
CA TYR A 37 -5.31 8.11 -2.66
C TYR A 37 -6.74 8.58 -3.00
N ALA A 38 -7.17 8.41 -4.25
CA ALA A 38 -8.55 8.76 -4.65
C ALA A 38 -9.61 7.95 -3.88
N GLU A 39 -9.33 6.68 -3.58
CA GLU A 39 -10.21 5.86 -2.73
C GLU A 39 -10.20 6.32 -1.27
N LEU A 40 -9.05 6.76 -0.75
CA LEU A 40 -8.95 7.37 0.59
C LEU A 40 -9.77 8.66 0.68
N GLN A 41 -9.67 9.54 -0.31
CA GLN A 41 -10.41 10.81 -0.36
C GLN A 41 -11.93 10.60 -0.27
N LYS A 42 -12.46 9.52 -0.84
CA LYS A 42 -13.90 9.20 -0.75
C LYS A 42 -14.39 8.92 0.67
N GLN A 43 -13.48 8.58 1.59
CA GLN A 43 -13.82 8.28 2.98
C GLN A 43 -13.85 9.55 3.85
N PHE A 44 -13.21 10.64 3.41
CA PHE A 44 -13.02 11.83 4.21
C PHE A 44 -13.48 13.09 3.46
N PRO A 45 -14.48 13.83 3.99
CA PRO A 45 -14.94 15.08 3.37
C PRO A 45 -13.91 16.22 3.51
N HIS A 46 -13.00 16.11 4.50
CA HIS A 46 -11.96 17.10 4.76
C HIS A 46 -10.64 16.43 5.14
N PRO A 47 -9.49 17.04 4.78
CA PRO A 47 -8.18 16.56 5.20
C PRO A 47 -8.04 16.51 6.72
N GLY A 48 -7.31 15.51 7.22
CA GLY A 48 -6.99 15.33 8.62
C GLY A 48 -5.50 15.02 8.82
N ARG A 49 -5.18 14.29 9.89
CA ARG A 49 -3.83 13.74 10.11
C ARG A 49 -3.75 12.38 9.45
N LEU A 50 -2.76 12.20 8.58
CA LEU A 50 -2.50 10.96 7.84
C LEU A 50 -1.14 10.39 8.24
N LEU A 51 -1.13 9.11 8.64
CA LEU A 51 0.11 8.33 8.75
C LEU A 51 0.24 7.44 7.51
N VAL A 52 1.38 7.50 6.84
CA VAL A 52 1.72 6.57 5.75
C VAL A 52 2.90 5.71 6.22
N VAL A 53 2.65 4.42 6.39
CA VAL A 53 3.64 3.44 6.83
C VAL A 53 4.28 2.82 5.60
N CYS A 54 5.54 3.16 5.33
CA CYS A 54 6.23 2.74 4.12
C CYS A 54 7.29 1.68 4.40
N GLY A 55 7.26 0.60 3.62
CA GLY A 55 8.37 -0.33 3.51
C GLY A 55 9.44 0.20 2.55
N LYS A 56 10.54 -0.55 2.44
CA LYS A 56 11.68 -0.18 1.59
C LYS A 56 11.55 -0.56 0.11
N GLY A 57 10.49 -1.30 -0.26
CA GLY A 57 10.22 -1.79 -1.61
C GLY A 57 9.23 -0.91 -2.39
N ASN A 58 8.69 -1.47 -3.49
CA ASN A 58 7.76 -0.77 -4.38
C ASN A 58 6.44 -0.41 -3.70
N ASN A 59 5.93 -1.25 -2.79
CA ASN A 59 4.73 -0.92 -2.02
C ASN A 59 4.91 0.38 -1.21
N GLY A 60 6.10 0.57 -0.60
CA GLY A 60 6.48 1.84 0.02
C GLY A 60 6.53 3.00 -0.99
N GLY A 61 6.94 2.70 -2.24
CA GLY A 61 6.92 3.66 -3.35
C GLY A 61 5.51 4.20 -3.64
N ASP A 62 4.52 3.31 -3.69
CA ASP A 62 3.10 3.69 -3.82
C ASP A 62 2.66 4.54 -2.62
N GLY A 63 3.10 4.17 -1.40
CA GLY A 63 2.90 4.95 -0.18
C GLY A 63 3.45 6.38 -0.28
N PHE A 64 4.64 6.57 -0.86
CA PHE A 64 5.21 7.91 -1.08
C PHE A 64 4.42 8.74 -2.10
N VAL A 65 3.84 8.12 -3.12
CA VAL A 65 2.92 8.79 -4.04
C VAL A 65 1.68 9.27 -3.30
N ILE A 66 1.07 8.41 -2.47
CA ILE A 66 -0.08 8.75 -1.63
C ILE A 66 0.26 9.92 -0.69
N ALA A 67 1.40 9.84 0.03
CA ALA A 67 1.85 10.88 0.94
C ALA A 67 2.00 12.23 0.24
N ARG A 68 2.58 12.21 -0.97
CA ARG A 68 2.77 13.41 -1.80
C ARG A 68 1.45 14.02 -2.27
N ALA A 69 0.50 13.20 -2.71
CA ALA A 69 -0.82 13.65 -3.14
C ALA A 69 -1.60 14.23 -1.96
N ALA A 70 -1.63 13.53 -0.83
CA ALA A 70 -2.30 13.99 0.39
C ALA A 70 -1.74 15.31 0.92
N ALA A 71 -0.40 15.48 0.94
CA ALA A 71 0.22 16.73 1.39
C ALA A 71 -0.17 17.92 0.51
N LYS A 72 -0.29 17.73 -0.81
CA LYS A 72 -0.76 18.76 -1.75
C LYS A 72 -2.21 19.16 -1.52
N ASP A 73 -3.03 18.22 -1.05
CA ASP A 73 -4.45 18.44 -0.76
C ASP A 73 -4.70 18.89 0.70
N GLY A 74 -3.64 19.25 1.42
CA GLY A 74 -3.73 19.86 2.74
C GLY A 74 -3.82 18.87 3.92
N TRP A 75 -3.56 17.58 3.71
CA TRP A 75 -3.41 16.65 4.83
C TRP A 75 -2.16 16.95 5.64
N ASN A 76 -2.24 16.80 6.96
CA ASN A 76 -1.06 16.78 7.82
C ASN A 76 -0.44 15.36 7.77
N VAL A 77 0.57 15.20 6.92
CA VAL A 77 1.13 13.90 6.56
C VAL A 77 2.37 13.59 7.39
N THR A 78 2.35 12.42 8.02
CA THR A 78 3.53 11.77 8.61
C THR A 78 3.85 10.51 7.81
N VAL A 79 5.10 10.33 7.42
CA VAL A 79 5.63 9.11 6.78
C VAL A 79 6.52 8.38 7.78
N LEU A 80 6.20 7.13 8.05
CA LEU A 80 7.06 6.22 8.84
C LEU A 80 7.85 5.34 7.87
N LEU A 81 9.17 5.46 7.87
CA LEU A 81 10.09 4.55 7.18
C LEU A 81 10.34 3.32 8.08
N ALA A 82 9.41 2.38 8.08
CA ALA A 82 9.35 1.28 9.05
C ALA A 82 10.53 0.29 8.95
N GLU A 83 11.17 0.18 7.80
CA GLU A 83 12.33 -0.67 7.55
C GLU A 83 13.56 0.12 7.06
N GLY A 84 13.59 1.44 7.31
CA GLY A 84 14.61 2.36 6.82
C GLY A 84 14.31 2.89 5.42
N GLU A 85 15.31 3.49 4.79
CA GLU A 85 15.18 4.16 3.50
C GLU A 85 14.78 3.21 2.35
N PRO A 86 14.08 3.73 1.31
CA PRO A 86 13.68 2.95 0.15
C PRO A 86 14.91 2.42 -0.62
N LYS A 87 14.73 1.24 -1.28
CA LYS A 87 15.80 0.55 -1.98
C LYS A 87 15.57 0.38 -3.48
N THR A 88 14.33 0.44 -3.94
CA THR A 88 14.02 0.36 -5.37
C THR A 88 14.10 1.73 -6.02
N SER A 89 14.51 1.80 -7.28
CA SER A 89 14.70 3.06 -8.02
C SER A 89 13.47 3.97 -8.01
N ASP A 90 12.29 3.37 -8.16
CA ASP A 90 11.04 4.12 -8.25
C ASP A 90 10.56 4.60 -6.87
N ALA A 91 10.79 3.78 -5.82
CA ALA A 91 10.51 4.21 -4.45
C ALA A 91 11.46 5.34 -4.01
N ILE A 92 12.77 5.26 -4.32
CA ILE A 92 13.75 6.32 -4.05
C ILE A 92 13.30 7.63 -4.73
N ARG A 93 12.98 7.58 -6.02
CA ARG A 93 12.51 8.75 -6.79
C ARG A 93 11.27 9.40 -6.16
N ASN A 94 10.32 8.60 -5.70
CA ASN A 94 9.11 9.13 -5.07
C ASN A 94 9.36 9.64 -3.66
N PHE A 95 10.27 9.02 -2.91
CA PHE A 95 10.73 9.51 -1.61
C PHE A 95 11.41 10.88 -1.71
N GLU A 96 12.33 11.04 -2.67
CA GLU A 96 13.02 12.32 -2.91
C GLU A 96 12.03 13.48 -3.19
N ARG A 97 10.92 13.19 -3.87
CA ARG A 97 9.88 14.21 -4.15
C ARG A 97 9.13 14.69 -2.91
N LEU A 98 9.22 13.99 -1.78
CA LEU A 98 8.61 14.44 -0.52
C LEU A 98 9.37 15.59 0.12
N HIS A 99 10.68 15.70 -0.10
CA HIS A 99 11.50 16.73 0.56
C HIS A 99 11.10 18.18 0.25
N SER A 100 10.36 18.39 -0.81
CA SER A 100 9.82 19.72 -1.19
C SER A 100 8.44 20.03 -0.63
N LEU A 101 7.88 19.13 0.18
CA LEU A 101 6.51 19.21 0.69
C LEU A 101 6.49 19.24 2.23
N PRO A 102 5.42 19.75 2.85
CA PRO A 102 5.27 19.77 4.31
C PRO A 102 4.90 18.38 4.85
N VAL A 103 5.80 17.41 4.67
CA VAL A 103 5.65 16.03 5.14
C VAL A 103 6.63 15.79 6.28
N HIS A 104 6.13 15.29 7.41
CA HIS A 104 6.98 14.84 8.50
C HIS A 104 7.46 13.41 8.24
N ILE A 105 8.77 13.19 8.22
CA ILE A 105 9.38 11.87 8.00
C ILE A 105 10.01 11.40 9.31
N CYS A 106 9.71 10.18 9.74
CA CYS A 106 10.28 9.56 10.92
C CYS A 106 10.64 8.08 10.66
N THR A 107 11.51 7.54 11.50
CA THR A 107 11.96 6.14 11.45
C THR A 107 11.60 5.36 12.72
N ASP A 108 11.14 6.06 13.76
CA ASP A 108 10.72 5.46 15.03
C ASP A 108 9.20 5.46 15.14
N GLY A 109 8.59 4.28 15.04
CA GLY A 109 7.14 4.11 15.17
C GLY A 109 6.63 4.28 16.60
N SER A 110 7.48 4.09 17.62
CA SER A 110 7.06 4.17 19.03
C SER A 110 6.55 5.56 19.42
N VAL A 111 7.09 6.62 18.80
CA VAL A 111 6.66 7.99 19.05
C VAL A 111 5.26 8.30 18.48
N LEU A 112 4.72 7.41 17.66
CA LEU A 112 3.41 7.56 17.04
C LEU A 112 2.28 6.87 17.81
N GLU A 113 2.60 5.96 18.73
CA GLU A 113 1.61 5.18 19.51
C GLU A 113 0.65 6.05 20.33
N THR A 114 1.12 7.19 20.81
CA THR A 114 0.32 8.14 21.60
C THR A 114 -0.37 9.21 20.77
N GLN A 115 -0.18 9.17 19.44
CA GLN A 115 -0.76 10.15 18.53
C GLN A 115 -2.06 9.62 17.93
N SER A 116 -2.97 10.53 17.59
CA SER A 116 -4.19 10.19 16.86
C SER A 116 -4.07 10.59 15.39
N PHE A 117 -4.54 9.70 14.51
CA PHE A 117 -4.60 9.92 13.08
C PHE A 117 -6.04 9.70 12.60
N ALA A 118 -6.49 10.45 11.60
CA ALA A 118 -7.76 10.21 10.94
C ALA A 118 -7.66 8.95 10.07
N ALA A 119 -6.51 8.78 9.41
CA ALA A 119 -6.24 7.60 8.59
C ALA A 119 -4.79 7.13 8.70
N VAL A 120 -4.62 5.83 8.46
CA VAL A 120 -3.33 5.15 8.32
C VAL A 120 -3.31 4.45 6.97
N VAL A 121 -2.25 4.64 6.21
CA VAL A 121 -1.98 3.88 4.98
C VAL A 121 -0.94 2.81 5.30
N ASP A 122 -1.31 1.56 5.13
CA ASP A 122 -0.41 0.40 5.19
C ASP A 122 0.21 0.18 3.81
N ALA A 123 1.42 0.67 3.64
CA ALA A 123 2.27 0.47 2.46
C ALA A 123 3.60 -0.21 2.86
N LEU A 124 3.58 -1.07 3.90
CA LEU A 124 4.77 -1.73 4.41
C LEU A 124 5.20 -2.90 3.51
N TYR A 125 4.32 -3.89 3.34
CA TYR A 125 4.59 -5.06 2.51
C TYR A 125 3.51 -5.22 1.44
N GLY A 126 3.92 -5.53 0.19
CA GLY A 126 3.06 -5.90 -0.92
C GLY A 126 3.25 -7.38 -1.30
N THR A 127 3.09 -7.71 -2.59
CA THR A 127 3.10 -9.08 -3.14
C THR A 127 4.35 -9.91 -2.84
N GLY A 128 5.45 -9.29 -2.40
CA GLY A 128 6.69 -9.98 -2.05
C GLY A 128 6.76 -10.56 -0.64
N PHE A 129 5.72 -10.44 0.19
CA PHE A 129 5.74 -10.96 1.56
C PHE A 129 5.50 -12.48 1.61
N HIS A 130 6.34 -13.18 2.38
CA HIS A 130 6.25 -14.62 2.62
C HIS A 130 6.63 -14.97 4.06
N GLY A 131 5.96 -15.97 4.64
CA GLY A 131 6.27 -16.55 5.94
C GLY A 131 5.92 -15.63 7.11
N GLU A 132 6.82 -15.53 8.09
CA GLU A 132 6.58 -14.84 9.34
C GLU A 132 7.02 -13.35 9.29
N LEU A 133 6.35 -12.52 10.07
CA LEU A 133 6.76 -11.13 10.28
C LEU A 133 8.05 -11.08 11.11
N ARG A 134 9.07 -10.40 10.60
CA ARG A 134 10.27 -10.08 11.38
C ARG A 134 9.92 -9.11 12.51
N PRO A 135 10.74 -8.98 13.56
CA PRO A 135 10.42 -8.13 14.71
C PRO A 135 10.02 -6.70 14.36
N SER A 136 10.69 -6.07 13.37
CA SER A 136 10.33 -4.71 12.90
C SER A 136 8.95 -4.69 12.23
N GLY A 137 8.66 -5.65 11.38
CA GLY A 137 7.36 -5.79 10.72
C GLY A 137 6.24 -6.07 11.72
N LEU A 138 6.49 -6.94 12.70
CA LEU A 138 5.53 -7.27 13.77
C LEU A 138 5.20 -6.02 14.61
N ALA A 139 6.22 -5.25 15.01
CA ALA A 139 6.04 -3.99 15.75
C ALA A 139 5.24 -2.98 14.91
N THR A 140 5.56 -2.85 13.62
CA THR A 140 4.88 -1.92 12.71
C THR A 140 3.42 -2.32 12.46
N CYS A 141 3.14 -3.59 12.19
CA CYS A 141 1.76 -4.08 12.09
C CYS A 141 1.02 -3.92 13.43
N GLY A 142 1.73 -4.06 14.56
CA GLY A 142 1.22 -3.76 15.90
C GLY A 142 0.77 -2.31 16.05
N LEU A 143 1.58 -1.36 15.59
CA LEU A 143 1.24 0.06 15.56
C LEU A 143 0.00 0.32 14.69
N ILE A 144 -0.06 -0.23 13.49
CA ILE A 144 -1.23 -0.08 12.60
C ILE A 144 -2.50 -0.56 13.31
N ARG A 145 -2.46 -1.77 13.91
CA ARG A 145 -3.61 -2.32 14.65
C ARG A 145 -3.96 -1.49 15.88
N HIS A 146 -2.97 -0.95 16.58
CA HIS A 146 -3.19 -0.07 17.73
C HIS A 146 -3.94 1.20 17.32
N LEU A 147 -3.48 1.87 16.27
CA LEU A 147 -4.12 3.07 15.74
C LEU A 147 -5.52 2.79 15.18
N HIS A 148 -5.71 1.65 14.50
CA HIS A 148 -7.01 1.20 14.01
C HIS A 148 -8.01 1.02 15.17
N LYS A 149 -7.59 0.34 16.26
CA LYS A 149 -8.40 0.21 17.48
C LYS A 149 -8.70 1.56 18.12
N GLY A 150 -7.82 2.54 17.95
CA GLY A 150 -7.99 3.93 18.40
C GLY A 150 -8.94 4.75 17.51
N GLY A 151 -9.50 4.15 16.44
CA GLY A 151 -10.47 4.78 15.54
C GLY A 151 -9.90 5.37 14.26
N ALA A 152 -8.61 5.15 13.97
CA ALA A 152 -8.05 5.53 12.67
C ALA A 152 -8.58 4.60 11.57
N PHE A 153 -8.98 5.18 10.44
CA PHE A 153 -9.32 4.40 9.24
C PHE A 153 -8.05 3.82 8.61
N VAL A 154 -8.02 2.54 8.28
CA VAL A 154 -6.85 1.87 7.69
C VAL A 154 -7.10 1.55 6.23
N LEU A 155 -6.26 2.10 5.34
CA LEU A 155 -6.18 1.73 3.93
C LEU A 155 -4.92 0.89 3.69
N ALA A 156 -5.08 -0.32 3.17
CA ALA A 156 -3.96 -1.15 2.73
C ALA A 156 -3.70 -0.96 1.23
N VAL A 157 -2.44 -0.76 0.89
CA VAL A 157 -1.95 -0.66 -0.49
C VAL A 157 -1.68 -2.07 -1.00
N ASP A 158 -2.42 -2.48 -2.01
CA ASP A 158 -2.44 -3.79 -2.64
C ASP A 158 -2.97 -4.92 -1.74
N LEU A 159 -2.48 -5.03 -0.51
CA LEU A 159 -2.89 -6.02 0.50
C LEU A 159 -2.49 -5.57 1.91
N PRO A 160 -3.18 -6.03 2.97
CA PRO A 160 -2.74 -5.78 4.34
C PRO A 160 -1.40 -6.49 4.61
N SER A 161 -0.49 -5.79 5.28
CA SER A 161 0.85 -6.32 5.56
C SER A 161 0.83 -7.54 6.46
N GLY A 162 1.60 -8.56 6.09
CA GLY A 162 1.67 -9.84 6.79
C GLY A 162 0.80 -10.95 6.20
N ILE A 163 0.28 -10.78 4.97
CA ILE A 163 -0.49 -11.79 4.26
C ILE A 163 0.28 -12.25 3.02
N ASN A 164 0.35 -13.56 2.81
CA ASN A 164 0.92 -14.13 1.59
C ASN A 164 -0.05 -13.95 0.42
N THR A 165 0.43 -13.35 -0.66
CA THR A 165 -0.36 -12.99 -1.83
C THR A 165 -1.03 -14.19 -2.49
N ASP A 166 -0.28 -15.29 -2.65
CA ASP A 166 -0.69 -16.42 -3.47
C ASP A 166 -1.47 -17.48 -2.69
N THR A 167 -1.20 -17.62 -1.39
CA THR A 167 -1.84 -18.64 -0.54
C THR A 167 -2.95 -18.08 0.35
N GLY A 168 -2.95 -16.76 0.62
CA GLY A 168 -3.81 -16.16 1.62
C GLY A 168 -3.41 -16.50 3.06
N GLU A 169 -2.24 -17.13 3.26
CA GLU A 169 -1.73 -17.42 4.59
C GLU A 169 -1.46 -16.13 5.36
N VAL A 170 -1.97 -16.05 6.58
CA VAL A 170 -1.90 -14.88 7.44
C VAL A 170 -0.82 -15.09 8.49
N ALA A 171 0.21 -14.27 8.49
CA ALA A 171 1.22 -14.29 9.53
C ALA A 171 0.64 -13.82 10.87
N ASP A 172 1.12 -14.38 11.98
CA ASP A 172 0.74 -13.89 13.29
C ASP A 172 1.10 -12.42 13.44
N GLY A 173 0.13 -11.64 13.86
CA GLY A 173 0.29 -10.19 13.97
C GLY A 173 0.14 -9.38 12.68
N ALA A 174 -0.40 -9.94 11.60
CA ALA A 174 -0.71 -9.21 10.37
C ALA A 174 -1.60 -7.97 10.60
N ALA A 175 -1.52 -6.99 9.69
CA ALA A 175 -2.35 -5.80 9.74
C ALA A 175 -3.81 -6.12 9.33
N HIS A 176 -4.72 -5.23 9.75
CA HIS A 176 -6.13 -5.23 9.33
C HIS A 176 -6.44 -3.91 8.65
N ALA A 177 -7.22 -3.93 7.59
CA ALA A 177 -7.66 -2.76 6.88
C ALA A 177 -9.19 -2.63 6.84
N ASP A 178 -9.68 -1.39 6.77
CA ASP A 178 -11.07 -1.08 6.43
C ASP A 178 -11.28 -1.09 4.91
N LEU A 179 -10.22 -0.76 4.18
CA LEU A 179 -10.21 -0.69 2.73
C LEU A 179 -8.86 -1.19 2.20
N THR A 180 -8.91 -2.12 1.26
CA THR A 180 -7.75 -2.53 0.47
C THR A 180 -7.93 -2.06 -0.97
N VAL A 181 -6.93 -1.35 -1.50
CA VAL A 181 -6.89 -0.96 -2.91
C VAL A 181 -5.82 -1.79 -3.60
N THR A 182 -6.27 -2.78 -4.36
CA THR A 182 -5.39 -3.61 -5.20
C THR A 182 -5.37 -3.09 -6.62
N PHE A 183 -4.33 -3.40 -7.37
CA PHE A 183 -4.04 -2.79 -8.66
C PHE A 183 -4.20 -3.80 -9.80
N ASP A 184 -4.87 -3.36 -10.89
CA ASP A 184 -5.13 -4.10 -12.12
C ASP A 184 -5.96 -5.38 -11.93
N SER A 185 -5.53 -6.27 -11.05
CA SER A 185 -6.14 -7.59 -10.85
C SER A 185 -6.24 -7.93 -9.36
N TYR A 186 -7.22 -8.75 -9.00
CA TYR A 186 -7.29 -9.36 -7.68
C TYR A 186 -6.18 -10.40 -7.52
N LYS A 187 -5.83 -10.71 -6.28
CA LYS A 187 -4.88 -11.75 -5.91
C LYS A 187 -5.60 -12.85 -5.10
N PRO A 188 -5.09 -14.08 -5.04
CA PRO A 188 -5.73 -15.17 -4.31
C PRO A 188 -6.09 -14.83 -2.86
N LEU A 189 -5.23 -14.07 -2.17
CA LEU A 189 -5.47 -13.64 -0.79
C LEU A 189 -6.81 -12.88 -0.60
N HIS A 190 -7.25 -12.12 -1.62
CA HIS A 190 -8.47 -11.31 -1.53
C HIS A 190 -9.74 -12.15 -1.46
N LEU A 191 -9.66 -13.43 -1.82
CA LEU A 191 -10.77 -14.38 -1.85
C LEU A 191 -10.61 -15.52 -0.84
N ALA A 192 -9.41 -15.69 -0.26
CA ALA A 192 -9.14 -16.75 0.69
C ALA A 192 -9.88 -16.49 2.01
N GLU A 193 -10.49 -17.52 2.58
CA GLU A 193 -11.31 -17.45 3.80
C GLU A 193 -10.55 -16.84 4.98
N ALA A 194 -9.26 -17.16 5.10
CA ALA A 194 -8.43 -16.69 6.21
C ALA A 194 -8.06 -15.20 6.10
N SER A 195 -7.81 -14.69 4.88
CA SER A 195 -7.25 -13.36 4.65
C SER A 195 -8.27 -12.31 4.21
N ALA A 196 -9.34 -12.71 3.50
CA ALA A 196 -10.35 -11.77 3.03
C ALA A 196 -10.99 -10.91 4.14
N PRO A 197 -11.25 -11.44 5.36
CA PRO A 197 -11.77 -10.61 6.46
C PRO A 197 -10.81 -9.51 6.94
N LEU A 198 -9.49 -9.65 6.69
CA LEU A 198 -8.50 -8.65 7.07
C LEU A 198 -8.38 -7.52 6.04
N CYS A 199 -8.89 -7.74 4.83
CA CYS A 199 -8.80 -6.77 3.73
C CYS A 199 -9.86 -5.67 3.80
N GLY A 200 -10.91 -5.84 4.62
CA GLY A 200 -12.05 -4.93 4.62
C GLY A 200 -12.76 -4.88 3.26
N LYS A 201 -13.19 -3.70 2.84
CA LYS A 201 -13.69 -3.50 1.48
C LYS A 201 -12.52 -3.55 0.49
N ILE A 202 -12.69 -4.29 -0.60
CA ILE A 202 -11.63 -4.40 -1.62
C ILE A 202 -12.06 -3.63 -2.88
N VAL A 203 -11.15 -2.80 -3.38
CA VAL A 203 -11.31 -2.07 -4.66
C VAL A 203 -10.12 -2.46 -5.54
N CYS A 204 -10.43 -2.97 -6.74
CA CYS A 204 -9.43 -3.21 -7.78
C CYS A 204 -9.35 -1.97 -8.68
N ALA A 205 -8.25 -1.24 -8.58
CA ALA A 205 -8.05 0.02 -9.29
C ALA A 205 -7.33 -0.20 -10.63
N ASP A 206 -7.77 0.55 -11.64
CA ASP A 206 -7.07 0.62 -12.93
C ASP A 206 -5.81 1.46 -12.79
N ILE A 207 -4.69 0.92 -13.22
CA ILE A 207 -3.39 1.60 -13.23
C ILE A 207 -2.86 1.87 -14.64
N GLY A 208 -3.72 1.68 -15.65
CA GLY A 208 -3.43 1.98 -17.05
C GLY A 208 -2.90 0.81 -17.88
N ILE A 209 -2.82 -0.40 -17.31
CA ILE A 209 -2.48 -1.61 -18.05
C ILE A 209 -3.72 -2.06 -18.84
N ARG A 210 -3.61 -2.12 -20.17
CA ARG A 210 -4.75 -2.49 -21.02
C ARG A 210 -5.01 -3.98 -21.00
N ASP A 211 -6.27 -4.39 -21.06
CA ASP A 211 -6.69 -5.80 -21.11
C ASP A 211 -6.01 -6.62 -22.20
N GLU A 212 -5.71 -5.97 -23.33
CA GLU A 212 -5.04 -6.58 -24.50
C GLU A 212 -3.54 -6.85 -24.31
N TRP A 213 -2.93 -6.28 -23.26
CA TRP A 213 -1.52 -6.48 -22.94
C TRP A 213 -1.29 -7.62 -21.95
N HIS A 214 -2.37 -8.12 -21.35
CA HIS A 214 -2.24 -9.22 -20.39
C HIS A 214 -1.83 -10.50 -21.12
N PRO A 215 -0.80 -11.20 -20.61
CA PRO A 215 -0.48 -12.55 -21.08
C PRO A 215 -1.69 -13.49 -20.92
N GLU A 216 -1.73 -14.51 -21.76
CA GLU A 216 -2.69 -15.62 -21.57
C GLU A 216 -2.14 -16.56 -20.49
N PHE A 217 -2.92 -16.80 -19.42
CA PHE A 217 -2.61 -17.72 -18.32
C PHE A 217 -3.60 -18.86 -18.28
#